data_12e1e29010fd8da8e113b09c2b8c0709
#
_entry.id   12e1e29010fd8da8e113b09c2b8c0709
#
_cell.length_a   1.000
_cell.length_b   1.000
_cell.length_c   1.000
_cell.angle_alpha   90.00
_cell.angle_beta   90.00
_cell.angle_gamma   90.00
#
_symmetry.space_group_name_H-M   'P 1'
#
loop_
_entity.id
_entity.type
_entity.pdbx_description
1 polymer ?
#
loop_
_entity_poly.entity_id
_entity_poly.type
_entity_poly.pdbx_seq_one_letter_code
_entity_poly.pdbx_strand_id
1 'polypeptide(L)'
;MENQKKHPSNIDVAVLMLFFSRADLFGKVFEQVRKARPSKLFLYQDGAREGNERDKEGIAACRAICADDQIDWECEVYRHYCDHNQGCDPSEYLSQKWAFSIVDKCIVLEDDDLPAQSFFPFCKEMLDRYEHDDRIGMISGMNIDEVTPDVSASYFFTSAFCISGWASWRRVVDQWEGDYGFLDDEETVAKLRTLCKTRGIREDFLPMCHAHRASGKEHYESIFWASQLLHSQMAIMPQKNQITNIGLSADSTHFVGGLETTPRGLRRIFTLKPHELQFPLRHPRYVIENTGYKDRYYRANAWGHPWVKVGRSFEELWLNLRCGNFQVIGKAISKRIKKWMGNVDHG
;
A
#
# COMPACT_ATOMS: atom_id res chain seq x y z
N MET A 1 12.68 -33.82 -21.50
CA MET A 1 12.21 -33.12 -20.29
C MET A 1 10.87 -33.74 -19.93
N GLU A 2 10.81 -34.50 -18.86
CA GLU A 2 9.53 -35.01 -18.35
C GLU A 2 8.66 -33.80 -17.98
N ASN A 3 7.47 -33.78 -18.55
CA ASN A 3 6.45 -32.78 -18.25
C ASN A 3 6.04 -32.98 -16.78
N GLN A 4 6.71 -32.32 -15.85
CA GLN A 4 6.28 -32.35 -14.44
C GLN A 4 4.82 -31.89 -14.41
N LYS A 5 3.94 -32.75 -13.96
CA LYS A 5 2.51 -32.49 -13.85
C LYS A 5 2.32 -31.32 -12.86
N LYS A 6 1.86 -30.19 -13.35
CA LYS A 6 1.60 -29.02 -12.51
C LYS A 6 0.55 -29.34 -11.46
N HIS A 7 0.71 -28.78 -10.27
CA HIS A 7 -0.33 -28.82 -9.24
C HIS A 7 -1.58 -28.07 -9.71
N PRO A 8 -2.79 -28.49 -9.35
CA PRO A 8 -3.98 -27.69 -9.64
C PRO A 8 -3.91 -26.32 -8.95
N SER A 9 -4.55 -25.32 -9.54
CA SER A 9 -4.80 -24.05 -8.84
C SER A 9 -5.61 -24.32 -7.57
N ASN A 10 -5.31 -23.59 -6.51
CA ASN A 10 -5.94 -23.78 -5.20
C ASN A 10 -6.98 -22.69 -4.89
N ILE A 11 -6.82 -21.53 -5.50
CA ILE A 11 -7.71 -20.41 -5.30
C ILE A 11 -8.01 -19.70 -6.63
N ASP A 12 -9.29 -19.56 -6.93
CA ASP A 12 -9.76 -18.87 -8.14
C ASP A 12 -9.83 -17.37 -7.91
N VAL A 13 -8.66 -16.73 -7.97
CA VAL A 13 -8.49 -15.27 -7.87
C VAL A 13 -7.24 -14.86 -8.65
N ALA A 14 -7.24 -13.65 -9.19
CA ALA A 14 -6.06 -13.05 -9.80
C ALA A 14 -5.17 -12.42 -8.71
N VAL A 15 -3.86 -12.56 -8.86
CA VAL A 15 -2.85 -11.90 -8.02
C VAL A 15 -1.93 -11.10 -8.92
N LEU A 16 -1.81 -9.79 -8.67
CA LEU A 16 -0.82 -8.91 -9.26
C LEU A 16 0.35 -8.78 -8.29
N MET A 17 1.55 -9.05 -8.76
CA MET A 17 2.79 -8.79 -8.06
C MET A 17 3.55 -7.66 -8.76
N LEU A 18 3.81 -6.58 -8.01
CA LEU A 18 4.67 -5.48 -8.43
C LEU A 18 6.05 -5.67 -7.83
N PHE A 19 7.08 -5.59 -8.66
CA PHE A 19 8.45 -5.74 -8.18
C PHE A 19 9.43 -4.96 -9.06
N PHE A 20 10.61 -4.71 -8.52
CA PHE A 20 11.67 -4.04 -9.26
C PHE A 20 12.94 -4.89 -9.29
N SER A 21 13.82 -4.76 -8.28
CA SER A 21 15.16 -5.35 -8.29
C SER A 21 15.57 -5.99 -6.96
N ARG A 22 14.66 -6.11 -5.99
CA ARG A 22 14.92 -6.66 -4.65
C ARG A 22 14.59 -8.16 -4.59
N ALA A 23 15.42 -8.99 -5.23
CA ALA A 23 15.16 -10.43 -5.42
C ALA A 23 14.99 -11.22 -4.10
N ASP A 24 15.67 -10.83 -3.03
CA ASP A 24 15.58 -11.46 -1.70
C ASP A 24 14.22 -11.21 -1.02
N LEU A 25 13.63 -10.03 -1.20
CA LEU A 25 12.30 -9.70 -0.69
C LEU A 25 11.22 -10.31 -1.59
N PHE A 26 11.31 -10.06 -2.89
CA PHE A 26 10.40 -10.61 -3.89
C PHE A 26 10.25 -12.13 -3.77
N GLY A 27 11.37 -12.86 -3.60
CA GLY A 27 11.36 -14.31 -3.45
C GLY A 27 10.55 -14.79 -2.26
N LYS A 28 10.56 -14.06 -1.14
CA LYS A 28 9.76 -14.40 0.06
C LYS A 28 8.27 -14.21 -0.20
N VAL A 29 7.89 -13.11 -0.87
CA VAL A 29 6.49 -12.84 -1.21
C VAL A 29 6.00 -13.82 -2.29
N PHE A 30 6.80 -14.06 -3.33
CA PHE A 30 6.49 -15.03 -4.39
C PHE A 30 6.26 -16.44 -3.84
N GLU A 31 7.03 -16.88 -2.85
CA GLU A 31 6.84 -18.20 -2.20
C GLU A 31 5.47 -18.29 -1.49
N GLN A 32 4.94 -17.18 -0.93
CA GLN A 32 3.57 -17.20 -0.37
C GLN A 32 2.51 -17.28 -1.48
N VAL A 33 2.71 -16.60 -2.60
CA VAL A 33 1.83 -16.71 -3.77
C VAL A 33 1.87 -18.10 -4.35
N ARG A 34 3.05 -18.72 -4.46
CA ARG A 34 3.23 -20.11 -4.92
C ARG A 34 2.49 -21.12 -4.04
N LYS A 35 2.51 -20.95 -2.72
CA LYS A 35 1.73 -21.77 -1.78
C LYS A 35 0.22 -21.59 -1.95
N ALA A 36 -0.23 -20.37 -2.21
CA ALA A 36 -1.63 -20.05 -2.44
C ALA A 36 -2.16 -20.57 -3.78
N ARG A 37 -1.29 -20.72 -4.80
CA ARG A 37 -1.61 -21.22 -6.14
C ARG A 37 -2.83 -20.55 -6.77
N PRO A 38 -2.77 -19.21 -7.04
CA PRO A 38 -3.87 -18.49 -7.68
C PRO A 38 -4.10 -18.99 -9.12
N SER A 39 -5.35 -18.87 -9.61
CA SER A 39 -5.70 -19.24 -10.98
C SER A 39 -5.11 -18.31 -12.04
N LYS A 40 -4.82 -17.06 -11.68
CA LYS A 40 -4.20 -16.04 -12.54
C LYS A 40 -3.11 -15.29 -11.80
N LEU A 41 -1.97 -15.09 -12.48
CA LEU A 41 -0.81 -14.38 -11.94
C LEU A 41 -0.37 -13.28 -12.92
N PHE A 42 -0.37 -12.05 -12.42
CA PHE A 42 0.13 -10.88 -13.12
C PHE A 42 1.48 -10.50 -12.53
N LEU A 43 2.50 -10.39 -13.38
CA LEU A 43 3.87 -10.04 -13.01
C LEU A 43 4.21 -8.72 -13.70
N TYR A 44 4.25 -7.63 -12.93
CA TYR A 44 4.64 -6.31 -13.43
C TYR A 44 6.00 -5.93 -12.85
N GLN A 45 6.94 -5.58 -13.72
CA GLN A 45 8.28 -5.18 -13.32
C GLN A 45 8.70 -3.90 -14.02
N ASP A 46 9.13 -2.91 -13.25
CA ASP A 46 9.68 -1.67 -13.77
C ASP A 46 11.05 -1.90 -14.42
N GLY A 47 11.43 -1.03 -15.36
CA GLY A 47 12.70 -1.09 -16.08
C GLY A 47 13.88 -0.57 -15.25
N ALA A 48 15.10 -0.92 -15.66
CA ALA A 48 16.31 -0.44 -15.02
C ALA A 48 16.48 1.09 -15.19
N ARG A 49 16.97 1.76 -14.17
CA ARG A 49 17.44 3.15 -14.27
C ARG A 49 18.62 3.23 -15.24
N GLU A 50 18.67 4.27 -16.03
CA GLU A 50 19.70 4.44 -17.04
C GLU A 50 21.10 4.36 -16.43
N GLY A 51 21.96 3.53 -17.01
CA GLY A 51 23.35 3.34 -16.58
C GLY A 51 23.52 2.57 -15.26
N ASN A 52 22.45 2.02 -14.67
CA ASN A 52 22.52 1.30 -13.40
C ASN A 52 22.60 -0.23 -13.63
N GLU A 53 23.80 -0.78 -13.64
CA GLU A 53 24.02 -2.23 -13.81
C GLU A 53 23.46 -3.06 -12.64
N ARG A 54 23.47 -2.51 -11.42
CA ARG A 54 22.90 -3.17 -10.24
C ARG A 54 21.39 -3.39 -10.36
N ASP A 55 20.68 -2.45 -10.99
CA ASP A 55 19.26 -2.62 -11.28
C ASP A 55 19.05 -3.77 -12.28
N LYS A 56 19.88 -3.84 -13.33
CA LYS A 56 19.79 -4.92 -14.34
C LYS A 56 20.01 -6.30 -13.73
N GLU A 57 21.02 -6.43 -12.86
CA GLU A 57 21.30 -7.67 -12.13
C GLU A 57 20.12 -8.08 -11.23
N GLY A 58 19.59 -7.13 -10.45
CA GLY A 58 18.44 -7.37 -9.58
C GLY A 58 17.16 -7.73 -10.34
N ILE A 59 16.91 -7.03 -11.47
CA ILE A 59 15.79 -7.32 -12.38
C ILE A 59 15.91 -8.75 -12.93
N ALA A 60 17.08 -9.15 -13.41
CA ALA A 60 17.30 -10.50 -13.93
C ALA A 60 17.09 -11.56 -12.82
N ALA A 61 17.58 -11.31 -11.61
CA ALA A 61 17.40 -12.18 -10.47
C ALA A 61 15.92 -12.34 -10.08
N CYS A 62 15.13 -11.25 -10.07
CA CYS A 62 13.70 -11.34 -9.85
C CYS A 62 12.97 -12.15 -10.92
N ARG A 63 13.31 -11.95 -12.21
CA ARG A 63 12.74 -12.73 -13.32
C ARG A 63 13.03 -14.21 -13.21
N ALA A 64 14.21 -14.60 -12.73
CA ALA A 64 14.57 -16.00 -12.50
C ALA A 64 13.69 -16.65 -11.42
N ILE A 65 13.28 -15.90 -10.39
CA ILE A 65 12.41 -16.40 -9.32
C ILE A 65 11.00 -16.73 -9.83
N CYS A 66 10.48 -15.96 -10.79
CA CYS A 66 9.12 -16.14 -11.34
C CYS A 66 9.13 -16.66 -12.80
N ALA A 67 10.18 -17.37 -13.20
CA ALA A 67 10.29 -18.02 -14.51
C ALA A 67 9.24 -19.15 -14.65
N ASP A 68 8.94 -19.58 -15.87
CA ASP A 68 7.88 -20.55 -16.14
C ASP A 68 8.07 -21.90 -15.44
N ASP A 69 9.31 -22.33 -15.25
CA ASP A 69 9.68 -23.53 -14.53
C ASP A 69 9.55 -23.42 -13.01
N GLN A 70 9.45 -22.21 -12.48
CA GLN A 70 9.19 -21.92 -11.07
C GLN A 70 7.69 -21.85 -10.73
N ILE A 71 6.83 -21.77 -11.77
CA ILE A 71 5.37 -21.77 -11.62
C ILE A 71 4.86 -23.20 -11.82
N ASP A 72 4.92 -23.97 -10.73
CA ASP A 72 4.65 -25.41 -10.68
C ASP A 72 3.15 -25.76 -10.49
N TRP A 73 2.25 -24.79 -10.69
CA TRP A 73 0.79 -24.99 -10.64
C TRP A 73 0.09 -24.50 -11.90
N GLU A 74 -1.15 -24.96 -12.10
CA GLU A 74 -2.01 -24.50 -13.19
C GLU A 74 -2.39 -23.04 -12.98
N CYS A 75 -1.89 -22.14 -13.85
CA CYS A 75 -2.05 -20.71 -13.71
C CYS A 75 -1.98 -20.03 -15.09
N GLU A 76 -2.88 -19.09 -15.33
CA GLU A 76 -2.72 -18.14 -16.43
C GLU A 76 -1.74 -17.05 -15.99
N VAL A 77 -0.62 -16.92 -16.72
CA VAL A 77 0.45 -15.97 -16.34
C VAL A 77 0.52 -14.84 -17.35
N TYR A 78 0.38 -13.62 -16.84
CA TYR A 78 0.52 -12.38 -17.58
C TYR A 78 1.77 -11.65 -17.15
N ARG A 79 2.60 -11.20 -18.10
CA ARG A 79 3.85 -10.49 -17.81
C ARG A 79 3.88 -9.14 -18.51
N HIS A 80 4.20 -8.11 -17.75
CA HIS A 80 4.48 -6.77 -18.25
C HIS A 80 5.80 -6.31 -17.66
N TYR A 81 6.84 -6.34 -18.49
CA TYR A 81 8.18 -5.92 -18.12
C TYR A 81 8.52 -4.64 -18.87
N CYS A 82 8.71 -3.54 -18.13
CA CYS A 82 9.02 -2.25 -18.74
C CYS A 82 10.43 -2.22 -19.29
N ASP A 83 10.62 -1.61 -20.47
CA ASP A 83 11.93 -1.42 -21.09
C ASP A 83 12.71 -0.28 -20.41
N HIS A 84 12.00 0.70 -19.84
CA HIS A 84 12.55 1.88 -19.17
C HIS A 84 11.97 2.03 -17.79
N ASN A 85 12.74 2.67 -16.90
CA ASN A 85 12.28 2.96 -15.54
C ASN A 85 11.18 4.04 -15.55
N GLN A 86 10.00 3.69 -15.08
CA GLN A 86 8.85 4.58 -14.93
C GLN A 86 8.91 5.34 -13.59
N GLY A 87 9.55 4.74 -12.59
CA GLY A 87 9.54 5.15 -11.21
C GLY A 87 8.46 4.45 -10.38
N CYS A 88 8.55 4.54 -9.06
CA CYS A 88 7.69 3.81 -8.13
C CYS A 88 6.20 4.15 -8.33
N ASP A 89 5.80 5.40 -8.09
CA ASP A 89 4.40 5.83 -8.16
C ASP A 89 3.72 5.56 -9.52
N PRO A 90 4.33 5.92 -10.69
CA PRO A 90 3.74 5.58 -11.98
C PRO A 90 3.64 4.07 -12.23
N SER A 91 4.63 3.28 -11.80
CA SER A 91 4.61 1.82 -11.95
C SER A 91 3.46 1.20 -11.18
N GLU A 92 3.19 1.66 -9.95
CA GLU A 92 2.06 1.23 -9.14
C GLU A 92 0.73 1.53 -9.84
N TYR A 93 0.53 2.76 -10.30
CA TYR A 93 -0.68 3.16 -11.02
C TYR A 93 -0.89 2.36 -12.31
N LEU A 94 0.13 2.28 -13.16
CA LEU A 94 0.06 1.63 -14.47
C LEU A 94 -0.15 0.12 -14.36
N SER A 95 0.51 -0.54 -13.42
CA SER A 95 0.38 -1.99 -13.22
C SER A 95 -1.04 -2.37 -12.80
N GLN A 96 -1.65 -1.58 -11.93
CA GLN A 96 -3.00 -1.80 -11.45
C GLN A 96 -4.02 -1.53 -12.56
N LYS A 97 -3.90 -0.40 -13.30
CA LYS A 97 -4.74 -0.14 -14.47
C LYS A 97 -4.63 -1.26 -15.51
N TRP A 98 -3.40 -1.79 -15.75
CA TRP A 98 -3.19 -2.91 -16.66
C TRP A 98 -3.87 -4.20 -16.16
N ALA A 99 -3.64 -4.62 -14.94
CA ALA A 99 -4.22 -5.86 -14.43
C ALA A 99 -5.75 -5.81 -14.42
N PHE A 100 -6.33 -4.71 -13.90
CA PHE A 100 -7.77 -4.53 -13.85
C PHE A 100 -8.41 -4.27 -15.23
N SER A 101 -7.65 -3.95 -16.27
CA SER A 101 -8.19 -3.96 -17.65
C SER A 101 -8.48 -5.37 -18.17
N ILE A 102 -7.86 -6.41 -17.58
CA ILE A 102 -7.96 -7.80 -17.99
C ILE A 102 -8.91 -8.61 -17.08
N VAL A 103 -8.87 -8.34 -15.76
CA VAL A 103 -9.68 -9.05 -14.75
C VAL A 103 -10.57 -8.09 -13.95
N ASP A 104 -11.70 -8.61 -13.45
CA ASP A 104 -12.65 -7.80 -12.67
C ASP A 104 -12.31 -7.73 -11.20
N LYS A 105 -11.50 -8.66 -10.70
CA LYS A 105 -11.09 -8.81 -9.29
C LYS A 105 -9.62 -9.17 -9.21
N CYS A 106 -8.85 -8.50 -8.35
CA CYS A 106 -7.43 -8.79 -8.20
C CYS A 106 -6.95 -8.50 -6.77
N ILE A 107 -6.04 -9.34 -6.30
CA ILE A 107 -5.18 -9.08 -5.13
C ILE A 107 -3.92 -8.39 -5.64
N VAL A 108 -3.46 -7.36 -4.96
CA VAL A 108 -2.26 -6.59 -5.30
C VAL A 108 -1.24 -6.73 -4.18
N LEU A 109 -0.04 -7.15 -4.52
CA LEU A 109 1.10 -7.33 -3.61
C LEU A 109 2.34 -6.65 -4.21
N GLU A 110 3.05 -5.90 -3.38
CA GLU A 110 4.38 -5.39 -3.69
C GLU A 110 5.45 -6.42 -3.31
N ASP A 111 6.69 -6.22 -3.75
CA ASP A 111 7.79 -7.17 -3.52
C ASP A 111 8.22 -7.28 -2.04
N ASP A 112 7.68 -6.43 -1.17
CA ASP A 112 7.92 -6.44 0.28
C ASP A 112 6.67 -6.66 1.14
N ASP A 113 5.52 -6.90 0.54
CA ASP A 113 4.27 -7.22 1.23
C ASP A 113 4.15 -8.71 1.50
N LEU A 114 4.66 -9.18 2.64
CA LEU A 114 4.64 -10.60 3.01
C LEU A 114 3.28 -11.00 3.61
N PRO A 115 2.42 -11.77 2.89
CA PRO A 115 1.10 -12.14 3.36
C PRO A 115 1.11 -13.41 4.23
N ALA A 116 0.15 -13.48 5.19
CA ALA A 116 -0.30 -14.73 5.77
C ALA A 116 -1.03 -15.58 4.71
N GLN A 117 -1.04 -16.91 4.84
CA GLN A 117 -1.73 -17.77 3.88
C GLN A 117 -3.24 -17.55 3.88
N SER A 118 -3.82 -17.20 5.00
CA SER A 118 -5.26 -16.88 5.09
C SER A 118 -5.66 -15.57 4.39
N PHE A 119 -4.70 -14.72 3.99
CA PHE A 119 -4.97 -13.51 3.22
C PHE A 119 -5.65 -13.80 1.89
N PHE A 120 -5.20 -14.81 1.17
CA PHE A 120 -5.72 -15.17 -0.15
C PHE A 120 -7.18 -15.62 -0.11
N PRO A 121 -7.58 -16.64 0.68
CA PRO A 121 -8.98 -17.03 0.80
C PRO A 121 -9.85 -15.93 1.46
N PHE A 122 -9.29 -15.11 2.35
CA PHE A 122 -9.98 -13.94 2.88
C PHE A 122 -10.33 -12.94 1.77
N CYS A 123 -9.36 -12.56 0.95
CA CYS A 123 -9.60 -11.66 -0.18
C CYS A 123 -10.62 -12.25 -1.17
N LYS A 124 -10.49 -13.53 -1.52
CA LYS A 124 -11.42 -14.20 -2.44
C LYS A 124 -12.86 -14.11 -1.92
N GLU A 125 -13.09 -14.47 -0.66
CA GLU A 125 -14.42 -14.44 -0.05
C GLU A 125 -14.99 -13.01 0.02
N MET A 126 -14.15 -12.02 0.36
CA MET A 126 -14.58 -10.61 0.41
C MET A 126 -14.84 -10.04 -0.99
N LEU A 127 -14.01 -10.37 -1.97
CA LEU A 127 -14.19 -9.96 -3.37
C LEU A 127 -15.51 -10.49 -3.93
N ASP A 128 -15.90 -11.72 -3.61
CA ASP A 128 -17.17 -12.28 -4.07
C ASP A 128 -18.35 -11.70 -3.29
N ARG A 129 -18.23 -11.58 -1.98
CA ARG A 129 -19.31 -11.13 -1.12
C ARG A 129 -19.73 -9.67 -1.36
N TYR A 130 -18.77 -8.80 -1.65
CA TYR A 130 -18.98 -7.35 -1.81
C TYR A 130 -18.82 -6.87 -3.25
N GLU A 131 -18.89 -7.76 -4.22
CA GLU A 131 -18.73 -7.45 -5.64
C GLU A 131 -19.63 -6.30 -6.12
N HIS A 132 -20.88 -6.29 -5.64
CA HIS A 132 -21.90 -5.32 -6.04
C HIS A 132 -22.22 -4.29 -4.96
N ASP A 133 -21.37 -4.14 -3.94
CA ASP A 133 -21.55 -3.15 -2.89
C ASP A 133 -20.63 -1.94 -3.13
N ASP A 134 -21.20 -0.89 -3.72
CA ASP A 134 -20.47 0.33 -4.09
C ASP A 134 -19.94 1.13 -2.90
N ARG A 135 -20.38 0.81 -1.67
CA ARG A 135 -19.81 1.40 -0.45
C ARG A 135 -18.41 0.89 -0.16
N ILE A 136 -17.99 -0.21 -0.79
CA ILE A 136 -16.71 -0.86 -0.55
C ILE A 136 -15.79 -0.66 -1.75
N GLY A 137 -14.66 -0.01 -1.52
CA GLY A 137 -13.65 0.24 -2.55
C GLY A 137 -12.40 -0.63 -2.39
N MET A 138 -12.19 -1.28 -1.23
CA MET A 138 -10.95 -1.97 -0.95
C MET A 138 -11.11 -3.08 0.08
N ILE A 139 -10.27 -4.10 -0.03
CA ILE A 139 -9.98 -5.08 1.00
C ILE A 139 -8.51 -4.88 1.38
N SER A 140 -8.24 -4.38 2.59
CA SER A 140 -6.88 -4.13 3.07
C SER A 140 -6.33 -5.37 3.76
N GLY A 141 -5.03 -5.64 3.59
CA GLY A 141 -4.34 -6.71 4.31
C GLY A 141 -3.67 -6.23 5.59
N MET A 142 -3.23 -4.97 5.64
CA MET A 142 -2.46 -4.45 6.76
C MET A 142 -3.36 -3.74 7.79
N ASN A 143 -3.46 -4.35 8.98
CA ASN A 143 -4.16 -3.81 10.15
C ASN A 143 -3.16 -3.25 11.16
N ILE A 144 -3.16 -1.94 11.38
CA ILE A 144 -2.20 -1.28 12.28
C ILE A 144 -2.37 -1.62 13.76
N ASP A 145 -3.53 -2.13 14.18
CA ASP A 145 -3.71 -2.62 15.55
C ASP A 145 -3.02 -3.98 15.78
N GLU A 146 -2.62 -4.67 14.69
CA GLU A 146 -2.19 -6.07 14.63
C GLU A 146 -3.34 -7.04 14.96
N VAL A 147 -4.04 -6.81 16.05
CA VAL A 147 -5.32 -7.45 16.42
C VAL A 147 -6.24 -6.38 16.96
N THR A 148 -7.34 -6.10 16.25
CA THR A 148 -8.31 -5.08 16.67
C THR A 148 -9.17 -5.61 17.84
N PRO A 149 -9.08 -4.99 19.04
CA PRO A 149 -9.62 -5.61 20.25
C PRO A 149 -11.13 -5.50 20.40
N ASP A 150 -11.75 -4.50 19.76
CA ASP A 150 -13.17 -4.15 19.85
C ASP A 150 -14.02 -4.77 18.73
N VAL A 151 -13.48 -5.75 18.00
CA VAL A 151 -14.14 -6.46 16.90
C VAL A 151 -14.24 -7.95 17.18
N SER A 152 -15.47 -8.47 17.23
CA SER A 152 -15.73 -9.90 17.39
C SER A 152 -15.88 -10.66 16.06
N ALA A 153 -16.20 -9.96 14.97
CA ALA A 153 -16.25 -10.52 13.62
C ALA A 153 -14.82 -10.72 13.05
N SER A 154 -14.69 -11.46 11.95
CA SER A 154 -13.39 -11.68 11.32
C SER A 154 -12.82 -10.45 10.62
N TYR A 155 -13.65 -9.43 10.39
CA TYR A 155 -13.29 -8.17 9.74
C TYR A 155 -14.28 -7.07 10.12
N PHE A 156 -13.97 -5.84 9.72
CA PHE A 156 -14.80 -4.65 9.93
C PHE A 156 -14.61 -3.65 8.78
N PHE A 157 -15.35 -2.54 8.81
CA PHE A 157 -15.31 -1.51 7.79
C PHE A 157 -14.70 -0.22 8.34
N THR A 158 -13.92 0.47 7.53
CA THR A 158 -13.26 1.71 7.92
C THR A 158 -12.88 2.55 6.70
N SER A 159 -12.92 3.87 6.83
CA SER A 159 -12.38 4.80 5.83
C SER A 159 -10.88 5.10 6.05
N ALA A 160 -10.25 4.48 7.06
CA ALA A 160 -8.83 4.56 7.34
C ALA A 160 -8.16 3.22 6.98
N PHE A 161 -7.28 3.20 5.99
CA PHE A 161 -6.69 1.99 5.43
C PHE A 161 -5.20 2.15 5.13
N CYS A 162 -4.54 1.02 4.96
CA CYS A 162 -3.19 0.91 4.41
C CYS A 162 -3.27 0.22 3.05
N ILE A 163 -2.35 0.57 2.16
CA ILE A 163 -2.27 0.05 0.79
C ILE A 163 -1.26 -1.10 0.64
N SER A 164 -0.54 -1.46 1.70
CA SER A 164 0.37 -2.61 1.70
C SER A 164 -0.42 -3.91 1.69
N GLY A 165 -0.39 -4.62 0.58
CA GLY A 165 -1.16 -5.83 0.33
C GLY A 165 -2.67 -5.62 0.42
N TRP A 166 -3.34 -5.59 -0.71
CA TRP A 166 -4.76 -5.28 -0.78
C TRP A 166 -5.45 -5.99 -1.95
N ALA A 167 -6.79 -5.87 -2.02
CA ALA A 167 -7.55 -6.37 -3.15
C ALA A 167 -8.71 -5.42 -3.48
N SER A 168 -9.14 -5.42 -4.75
CA SER A 168 -10.26 -4.60 -5.21
C SER A 168 -10.87 -5.13 -6.51
N TRP A 169 -11.70 -4.31 -7.12
CA TRP A 169 -12.48 -4.58 -8.32
C TRP A 169 -12.16 -3.57 -9.42
N ARG A 170 -12.31 -3.98 -10.69
CA ARG A 170 -12.20 -3.10 -11.85
C ARG A 170 -13.10 -1.86 -11.70
N ARG A 171 -14.34 -2.02 -11.23
CA ARG A 171 -15.28 -0.92 -11.01
C ARG A 171 -14.73 0.22 -10.15
N VAL A 172 -13.80 -0.09 -9.23
CA VAL A 172 -13.15 0.89 -8.35
C VAL A 172 -11.97 1.54 -9.06
N VAL A 173 -11.13 0.73 -9.71
CA VAL A 173 -9.92 1.22 -10.39
C VAL A 173 -10.27 2.05 -11.63
N ASP A 174 -11.40 1.77 -12.28
CA ASP A 174 -11.90 2.57 -13.41
C ASP A 174 -12.32 3.99 -12.99
N GLN A 175 -12.67 4.20 -11.72
CA GLN A 175 -13.02 5.51 -11.15
C GLN A 175 -11.81 6.39 -10.83
N TRP A 176 -10.58 5.91 -10.99
CA TRP A 176 -9.38 6.67 -10.65
C TRP A 176 -9.07 7.76 -11.66
N GLU A 177 -8.96 8.99 -11.17
CA GLU A 177 -8.59 10.18 -11.93
C GLU A 177 -7.08 10.45 -11.79
N GLY A 178 -6.28 9.90 -12.72
CA GLY A 178 -4.82 10.06 -12.70
C GLY A 178 -4.34 11.50 -12.90
N ASP A 179 -5.17 12.34 -13.53
CA ASP A 179 -4.93 13.75 -13.77
C ASP A 179 -5.41 14.68 -12.66
N TYR A 180 -6.04 14.13 -11.61
CA TYR A 180 -6.65 14.88 -10.51
C TYR A 180 -7.71 15.89 -10.98
N GLY A 181 -8.52 15.54 -11.99
CA GLY A 181 -9.54 16.42 -12.59
C GLY A 181 -10.52 17.01 -11.59
N PHE A 182 -10.82 16.28 -10.49
CA PHE A 182 -11.69 16.77 -9.41
C PHE A 182 -11.22 18.09 -8.76
N LEU A 183 -9.94 18.45 -8.88
CA LEU A 183 -9.40 19.70 -8.32
C LEU A 183 -9.87 20.94 -9.07
N ASP A 184 -10.43 20.77 -10.29
CA ASP A 184 -10.99 21.87 -11.10
C ASP A 184 -12.45 22.18 -10.73
N ASP A 185 -13.09 21.32 -9.93
CA ASP A 185 -14.43 21.54 -9.39
C ASP A 185 -14.37 22.12 -7.96
N GLU A 186 -14.59 23.44 -7.85
CA GLU A 186 -14.56 24.16 -6.57
C GLU A 186 -15.56 23.61 -5.55
N GLU A 187 -16.74 23.15 -6.00
CA GLU A 187 -17.76 22.57 -5.11
C GLU A 187 -17.29 21.27 -4.53
N THR A 188 -16.71 20.38 -5.33
CA THR A 188 -16.11 19.10 -4.90
C THR A 188 -14.96 19.34 -3.93
N VAL A 189 -14.05 20.27 -4.23
CA VAL A 189 -12.95 20.63 -3.33
C VAL A 189 -13.47 21.16 -1.98
N ALA A 190 -14.51 22.01 -2.00
CA ALA A 190 -15.14 22.51 -0.78
C ALA A 190 -15.75 21.36 0.06
N LYS A 191 -16.43 20.41 -0.58
CA LYS A 191 -16.98 19.21 0.08
C LYS A 191 -15.86 18.33 0.69
N LEU A 192 -14.80 18.08 -0.05
CA LEU A 192 -13.64 17.31 0.46
C LEU A 192 -13.02 17.98 1.69
N ARG A 193 -12.92 19.31 1.73
CA ARG A 193 -12.46 20.03 2.93
C ARG A 193 -13.34 19.79 4.16
N THR A 194 -14.64 19.60 3.96
CA THR A 194 -15.58 19.29 5.07
C THR A 194 -15.52 17.83 5.50
N LEU A 195 -15.32 16.89 4.56
CA LEU A 195 -15.15 15.47 4.86
C LEU A 195 -13.86 15.23 5.66
N CYS A 196 -12.79 15.89 5.30
CA CYS A 196 -11.51 15.85 6.01
C CYS A 196 -11.56 16.71 7.27
N LYS A 197 -12.44 16.40 8.24
CA LYS A 197 -12.65 17.17 9.48
C LYS A 197 -11.36 17.33 10.31
N THR A 198 -10.47 16.35 10.24
CA THR A 198 -9.20 16.38 10.96
C THR A 198 -8.26 17.37 10.28
N ARG A 199 -7.82 18.38 11.04
CA ARG A 199 -6.96 19.46 10.53
C ARG A 199 -5.74 18.93 9.76
N GLY A 200 -5.06 17.91 10.28
CA GLY A 200 -3.90 17.29 9.62
C GLY A 200 -4.21 16.76 8.23
N ILE A 201 -5.32 16.01 8.06
CA ILE A 201 -5.72 15.49 6.75
C ILE A 201 -6.09 16.62 5.80
N ARG A 202 -6.86 17.60 6.26
CA ARG A 202 -7.29 18.74 5.42
C ARG A 202 -6.12 19.60 4.95
N GLU A 203 -5.11 19.81 5.82
CA GLU A 203 -3.95 20.64 5.50
C GLU A 203 -2.89 19.88 4.69
N ASP A 204 -2.85 18.56 4.80
CA ASP A 204 -1.86 17.73 4.10
C ASP A 204 -2.43 17.16 2.78
N PHE A 205 -3.68 16.66 2.75
CA PHE A 205 -4.24 15.92 1.60
C PHE A 205 -4.45 16.77 0.33
N LEU A 206 -5.20 17.86 0.39
CA LEU A 206 -5.45 18.68 -0.79
C LEU A 206 -4.17 19.37 -1.31
N PRO A 207 -3.29 19.95 -0.47
CA PRO A 207 -1.99 20.42 -0.93
C PRO A 207 -1.13 19.35 -1.55
N MET A 208 -1.18 18.10 -1.06
CA MET A 208 -0.51 16.96 -1.66
C MET A 208 -1.05 16.66 -3.06
N CYS A 209 -2.38 16.58 -3.25
CA CYS A 209 -2.99 16.37 -4.56
C CYS A 209 -2.59 17.46 -5.56
N HIS A 210 -2.58 18.73 -5.16
CA HIS A 210 -2.10 19.82 -6.01
C HIS A 210 -0.62 19.67 -6.38
N ALA A 211 0.24 19.30 -5.43
CA ALA A 211 1.66 19.07 -5.68
C ALA A 211 1.90 17.88 -6.62
N HIS A 212 1.15 16.79 -6.43
CA HIS A 212 1.21 15.61 -7.28
C HIS A 212 0.75 15.92 -8.71
N ARG A 213 -0.39 16.60 -8.87
CA ARG A 213 -0.84 17.08 -10.19
C ARG A 213 0.23 17.94 -10.88
N ALA A 214 0.84 18.86 -10.15
CA ALA A 214 1.90 19.73 -10.68
C ALA A 214 3.17 18.97 -11.08
N SER A 215 3.43 17.79 -10.53
CA SER A 215 4.56 16.94 -10.90
C SER A 215 4.41 16.31 -12.28
N GLY A 216 3.18 16.22 -12.81
CA GLY A 216 2.85 15.56 -14.07
C GLY A 216 3.03 14.03 -14.03
N LYS A 217 3.04 13.44 -12.82
CA LYS A 217 3.16 11.99 -12.61
C LYS A 217 1.96 11.48 -11.83
N GLU A 218 1.59 10.24 -12.10
CA GLU A 218 0.56 9.54 -11.36
C GLU A 218 1.13 9.08 -10.01
N HIS A 219 0.61 9.65 -8.93
CA HIS A 219 0.91 9.21 -7.56
C HIS A 219 -0.26 8.37 -7.04
N TYR A 220 -0.13 7.08 -7.20
CA TYR A 220 -1.17 6.09 -6.92
C TYR A 220 -1.84 6.25 -5.56
N GLU A 221 -1.06 6.43 -4.48
CA GLU A 221 -1.58 6.55 -3.12
C GLU A 221 -2.61 7.68 -2.98
N SER A 222 -2.31 8.85 -3.50
CA SER A 222 -3.19 10.01 -3.41
C SER A 222 -4.37 9.93 -4.39
N ILE A 223 -4.18 9.34 -5.58
CA ILE A 223 -5.24 9.07 -6.54
C ILE A 223 -6.26 8.11 -5.93
N PHE A 224 -5.79 7.01 -5.35
CA PHE A 224 -6.65 6.03 -4.71
C PHE A 224 -7.39 6.62 -3.50
N TRP A 225 -6.67 7.35 -2.65
CA TRP A 225 -7.31 8.00 -1.50
C TRP A 225 -8.37 9.04 -1.93
N ALA A 226 -8.07 9.84 -2.95
CA ALA A 226 -9.05 10.76 -3.54
C ALA A 226 -10.30 10.02 -4.02
N SER A 227 -10.13 8.95 -4.79
CA SER A 227 -11.22 8.12 -5.29
C SER A 227 -12.10 7.57 -4.15
N GLN A 228 -11.51 7.06 -3.07
CA GLN A 228 -12.27 6.57 -1.91
C GLN A 228 -13.11 7.69 -1.26
N LEU A 229 -12.58 8.90 -1.15
CA LEU A 229 -13.29 10.05 -0.60
C LEU A 229 -14.41 10.55 -1.53
N LEU A 230 -14.12 10.67 -2.82
CA LEU A 230 -15.07 11.14 -3.84
C LEU A 230 -16.29 10.22 -3.94
N HIS A 231 -16.10 8.91 -3.81
CA HIS A 231 -17.16 7.91 -3.90
C HIS A 231 -17.70 7.46 -2.52
N SER A 232 -17.24 8.09 -1.42
CA SER A 232 -17.65 7.76 -0.05
C SER A 232 -17.47 6.28 0.30
N GLN A 233 -16.39 5.68 -0.18
CA GLN A 233 -16.11 4.25 -0.02
C GLN A 233 -15.34 3.96 1.26
N MET A 234 -15.48 2.73 1.74
CA MET A 234 -14.76 2.17 2.88
C MET A 234 -13.89 0.99 2.44
N ALA A 235 -12.89 0.70 3.24
CA ALA A 235 -12.14 -0.54 3.18
C ALA A 235 -12.72 -1.60 4.10
N ILE A 236 -12.65 -2.86 3.68
CA ILE A 236 -12.75 -4.03 4.56
C ILE A 236 -11.38 -4.23 5.21
N MET A 237 -11.35 -4.23 6.54
CA MET A 237 -10.14 -4.45 7.33
C MET A 237 -10.23 -5.76 8.08
N PRO A 238 -9.29 -6.72 7.92
CA PRO A 238 -9.29 -7.95 8.71
C PRO A 238 -9.09 -7.63 10.20
N GLN A 239 -9.78 -8.34 11.08
CA GLN A 239 -9.65 -8.17 12.53
C GLN A 239 -8.21 -8.46 13.02
N LYS A 240 -7.53 -9.39 12.36
CA LYS A 240 -6.11 -9.71 12.57
C LYS A 240 -5.30 -9.33 11.34
N ASN A 241 -4.16 -8.69 11.57
CA ASN A 241 -3.24 -8.29 10.49
C ASN A 241 -2.86 -9.48 9.60
N GLN A 242 -2.89 -9.26 8.29
CA GLN A 242 -2.60 -10.28 7.27
C GLN A 242 -1.28 -10.02 6.53
N ILE A 243 -0.75 -8.81 6.60
CA ILE A 243 0.43 -8.40 5.83
C ILE A 243 1.52 -7.87 6.77
N THR A 244 2.75 -8.27 6.52
CA THR A 244 3.94 -7.66 7.11
C THR A 244 4.74 -6.99 6.01
N ASN A 245 5.00 -5.70 6.11
CA ASN A 245 5.94 -5.04 5.21
C ASN A 245 7.37 -5.34 5.66
N ILE A 246 8.13 -6.04 4.80
CA ILE A 246 9.52 -6.46 5.04
C ILE A 246 10.54 -5.56 4.35
N GLY A 247 10.09 -4.44 3.75
CA GLY A 247 10.88 -3.57 2.86
C GLY A 247 11.81 -2.60 3.57
N LEU A 248 11.86 -2.58 4.90
CA LEU A 248 12.75 -1.68 5.62
C LEU A 248 14.21 -2.14 5.50
N SER A 249 14.86 -1.71 4.44
CA SER A 249 16.28 -1.92 4.17
C SER A 249 16.97 -0.60 3.83
N ALA A 250 18.29 -0.61 3.75
CA ALA A 250 19.08 0.57 3.34
C ALA A 250 18.72 1.09 1.93
N ASP A 251 18.12 0.24 1.11
CA ASP A 251 17.72 0.53 -0.29
C ASP A 251 16.22 0.87 -0.42
N SER A 252 15.49 1.10 0.71
CA SER A 252 14.07 1.45 0.65
C SER A 252 13.86 2.87 0.12
N THR A 253 12.87 3.04 -0.77
CA THR A 253 12.59 4.31 -1.48
C THR A 253 12.06 5.39 -0.54
N HIS A 254 11.28 5.01 0.47
CA HIS A 254 10.55 5.94 1.36
C HIS A 254 11.19 6.15 2.74
N PHE A 255 12.19 5.36 3.13
CA PHE A 255 12.84 5.46 4.44
C PHE A 255 14.36 5.55 4.35
N VAL A 256 14.89 6.75 4.60
CA VAL A 256 16.33 7.00 4.73
C VAL A 256 16.70 6.84 6.20
N GLY A 257 17.07 5.63 6.61
CA GLY A 257 17.50 5.33 7.97
C GLY A 257 17.03 3.93 8.41
N GLY A 258 17.78 3.26 9.25
CA GLY A 258 17.40 1.95 9.80
C GLY A 258 16.25 2.03 10.81
N LEU A 259 15.70 0.87 11.20
CA LEU A 259 14.70 0.74 12.28
C LEU A 259 15.12 1.49 13.55
N GLU A 260 16.43 1.59 13.82
CA GLU A 260 16.99 2.21 15.03
C GLU A 260 16.72 3.72 15.11
N THR A 261 16.63 4.41 13.97
CA THR A 261 16.39 5.85 13.89
C THR A 261 14.94 6.22 13.62
N THR A 262 14.09 5.22 13.36
CA THR A 262 12.66 5.42 13.10
C THR A 262 11.88 5.51 14.41
N PRO A 263 11.03 6.55 14.62
CA PRO A 263 10.17 6.67 15.78
C PRO A 263 9.24 5.46 15.95
N ARG A 264 8.96 5.07 17.21
CA ARG A 264 8.20 3.84 17.53
C ARG A 264 6.86 3.74 16.79
N GLY A 265 6.14 4.86 16.68
CA GLY A 265 4.84 4.89 16.00
C GLY A 265 4.92 4.53 14.50
N LEU A 266 5.98 4.95 13.81
CA LEU A 266 6.25 4.62 12.40
C LEU A 266 6.89 3.23 12.26
N ARG A 267 7.81 2.89 13.18
CA ARG A 267 8.46 1.57 13.22
C ARG A 267 7.44 0.43 13.30
N ARG A 268 6.29 0.67 13.97
CA ARG A 268 5.24 -0.33 14.15
C ARG A 268 4.79 -0.94 12.83
N ILE A 269 4.64 -0.16 11.76
CA ILE A 269 4.21 -0.63 10.44
C ILE A 269 5.12 -1.76 9.92
N PHE A 270 6.44 -1.66 10.16
CA PHE A 270 7.43 -2.65 9.73
C PHE A 270 7.65 -3.81 10.72
N THR A 271 6.95 -3.79 11.84
CA THR A 271 7.08 -4.81 12.90
C THR A 271 5.77 -5.53 13.20
N LEU A 272 4.69 -5.20 12.47
CA LEU A 272 3.41 -5.91 12.56
C LEU A 272 3.61 -7.37 12.18
N LYS A 273 3.04 -8.27 12.98
CA LYS A 273 3.05 -9.70 12.68
C LYS A 273 1.80 -10.07 11.89
N PRO A 274 1.93 -10.91 10.85
CA PRO A 274 0.77 -11.49 10.20
C PRO A 274 0.20 -12.61 11.09
N HIS A 275 -1.11 -12.78 11.08
CA HIS A 275 -1.82 -13.78 11.85
C HIS A 275 -2.80 -14.53 10.96
N GLU A 276 -2.84 -15.84 11.06
CA GLU A 276 -3.81 -16.64 10.32
C GLU A 276 -5.25 -16.37 10.83
N LEU A 277 -6.17 -16.19 9.89
CA LEU A 277 -7.60 -16.14 10.16
C LEU A 277 -8.17 -17.55 10.29
N GLN A 278 -9.24 -17.67 11.08
CA GLN A 278 -9.98 -18.90 11.20
C GLN A 278 -11.18 -18.89 10.23
N PHE A 279 -11.37 -19.99 9.52
CA PHE A 279 -12.52 -20.21 8.66
C PHE A 279 -13.48 -21.23 9.28
N PRO A 280 -14.83 -21.08 9.05
CA PRO A 280 -15.45 -20.05 8.22
C PRO A 280 -15.37 -18.66 8.88
N LEU A 281 -15.35 -17.59 8.05
CA LEU A 281 -15.30 -16.22 8.56
C LEU A 281 -16.59 -15.85 9.27
N ARG A 282 -16.46 -15.05 10.34
CA ARG A 282 -17.60 -14.44 11.04
C ARG A 282 -17.85 -13.05 10.45
N HIS A 283 -19.00 -12.90 9.77
CA HIS A 283 -19.35 -11.66 9.08
C HIS A 283 -20.02 -10.67 10.03
N PRO A 284 -19.70 -9.36 9.96
CA PRO A 284 -20.49 -8.33 10.59
C PRO A 284 -21.89 -8.27 9.94
N ARG A 285 -22.92 -8.02 10.77
CA ARG A 285 -24.31 -7.96 10.28
C ARG A 285 -24.57 -6.77 9.36
N TYR A 286 -23.89 -5.65 9.60
CA TYR A 286 -24.10 -4.40 8.89
C TYR A 286 -22.77 -3.80 8.43
N VAL A 287 -22.81 -3.04 7.35
CA VAL A 287 -21.70 -2.23 6.88
C VAL A 287 -21.74 -0.89 7.61
N ILE A 288 -21.02 -0.80 8.74
CA ILE A 288 -20.92 0.39 9.59
C ILE A 288 -19.44 0.63 9.88
N GLU A 289 -19.00 1.88 9.76
CA GLU A 289 -17.62 2.25 10.03
C GLU A 289 -17.20 2.01 11.48
N ASN A 290 -16.07 1.37 11.72
CA ASN A 290 -15.41 1.31 13.01
C ASN A 290 -14.63 2.62 13.25
N THR A 291 -15.29 3.60 13.88
CA THR A 291 -14.68 4.90 14.18
C THR A 291 -13.57 4.79 15.23
N GLY A 292 -13.64 3.80 16.13
CA GLY A 292 -12.59 3.56 17.12
C GLY A 292 -11.27 3.16 16.48
N TYR A 293 -11.31 2.30 15.46
CA TYR A 293 -10.11 1.97 14.65
C TYR A 293 -9.60 3.21 13.90
N LYS A 294 -10.49 3.95 13.26
CA LYS A 294 -10.14 5.18 12.53
C LYS A 294 -9.43 6.19 13.43
N ASP A 295 -9.92 6.39 14.65
CA ASP A 295 -9.29 7.29 15.62
C ASP A 295 -7.88 6.81 16.01
N ARG A 296 -7.69 5.50 16.21
CA ARG A 296 -6.37 4.90 16.47
C ARG A 296 -5.42 5.06 15.28
N TYR A 297 -5.93 4.85 14.06
CA TYR A 297 -5.17 5.05 12.83
C TYR A 297 -4.72 6.50 12.68
N TYR A 298 -5.61 7.47 12.88
CA TYR A 298 -5.31 8.90 12.82
C TYR A 298 -4.29 9.32 13.87
N ARG A 299 -4.42 8.78 15.08
CA ARG A 299 -3.44 9.00 16.14
C ARG A 299 -2.07 8.41 15.80
N ALA A 300 -2.02 7.20 15.24
CA ALA A 300 -0.78 6.57 14.79
C ALA A 300 -0.07 7.40 13.70
N ASN A 301 -0.83 8.06 12.82
CA ASN A 301 -0.32 8.96 11.79
C ASN A 301 -0.16 10.42 12.27
N ALA A 302 -0.47 10.69 13.53
CA ALA A 302 -0.48 12.03 14.13
C ALA A 302 -1.46 13.02 13.47
N TRP A 303 -2.44 12.53 12.72
CA TRP A 303 -3.48 13.36 12.09
C TRP A 303 -4.47 13.85 13.14
N GLY A 304 -4.54 15.19 13.30
CA GLY A 304 -5.34 15.81 14.35
C GLY A 304 -4.77 15.69 15.78
N HIS A 305 -3.57 15.13 15.92
CA HIS A 305 -2.92 14.92 17.22
C HIS A 305 -1.57 15.67 17.29
N PRO A 306 -1.57 17.02 17.48
CA PRO A 306 -0.36 17.84 17.42
C PRO A 306 0.68 17.42 18.45
N TRP A 307 0.28 17.02 19.65
CA TRP A 307 1.19 16.55 20.70
C TRP A 307 1.89 15.24 20.35
N VAL A 308 1.20 14.33 19.61
CA VAL A 308 1.82 13.12 19.08
C VAL A 308 2.88 13.47 18.04
N LYS A 309 2.60 14.45 17.16
CA LYS A 309 3.56 14.95 16.16
C LYS A 309 4.79 15.58 16.82
N VAL A 310 4.59 16.38 17.87
CA VAL A 310 5.68 16.99 18.66
C VAL A 310 6.50 15.91 19.35
N GLY A 311 5.86 14.98 20.08
CA GLY A 311 6.55 13.87 20.74
C GLY A 311 7.37 13.02 19.78
N ARG A 312 6.82 12.72 18.61
CA ARG A 312 7.53 11.99 17.55
C ARG A 312 8.76 12.76 17.04
N SER A 313 8.66 14.08 16.88
CA SER A 313 9.80 14.90 16.44
C SER A 313 10.91 14.91 17.48
N PHE A 314 10.59 14.91 18.77
CA PHE A 314 11.59 14.78 19.84
C PHE A 314 12.20 13.38 19.88
N GLU A 315 11.40 12.33 19.72
CA GLU A 315 11.89 10.95 19.65
C GLU A 315 12.86 10.77 18.47
N GLU A 316 12.49 11.26 17.27
CA GLU A 316 13.33 11.22 16.08
C GLU A 316 14.67 11.96 16.29
N LEU A 317 14.62 13.16 16.89
CA LEU A 317 15.81 13.92 17.22
C LEU A 317 16.72 13.14 18.19
N TRP A 318 16.14 12.57 19.25
CA TRP A 318 16.89 11.79 20.24
C TRP A 318 17.51 10.53 19.64
N LEU A 319 16.77 9.80 18.82
CA LEU A 319 17.27 8.60 18.13
C LEU A 319 18.43 8.95 17.20
N ASN A 320 18.33 10.03 16.41
CA ASN A 320 19.40 10.46 15.51
C ASN A 320 20.64 10.95 16.28
N LEU A 321 20.45 11.62 17.41
CA LEU A 321 21.55 12.00 18.31
C LEU A 321 22.28 10.77 18.87
N ARG A 322 21.51 9.79 19.37
CA ARG A 322 22.04 8.53 19.91
C ARG A 322 22.82 7.72 18.86
N CYS A 323 22.38 7.75 17.61
CA CYS A 323 23.03 7.04 16.49
C CYS A 323 24.13 7.85 15.80
N GLY A 324 24.46 9.08 16.27
CA GLY A 324 25.50 9.91 15.67
C GLY A 324 25.15 10.50 14.30
N ASN A 325 23.87 10.54 13.93
CA ASN A 325 23.40 11.00 12.61
C ASN A 325 23.28 12.54 12.55
N PHE A 326 24.35 13.26 12.88
CA PHE A 326 24.35 14.75 12.94
C PHE A 326 24.01 15.42 11.61
N GLN A 327 24.34 14.77 10.48
CA GLN A 327 24.01 15.31 9.15
C GLN A 327 22.49 15.35 8.90
N VAL A 328 21.75 14.34 9.34
CA VAL A 328 20.28 14.29 9.23
C VAL A 328 19.66 15.41 10.06
N ILE A 329 20.15 15.62 11.28
CA ILE A 329 19.71 16.68 12.17
C ILE A 329 19.97 18.06 11.55
N GLY A 330 21.16 18.30 11.01
CA GLY A 330 21.52 19.54 10.33
C GLY A 330 20.62 19.85 9.13
N LYS A 331 20.35 18.85 8.28
CA LYS A 331 19.41 19.00 7.14
C LYS A 331 17.99 19.31 7.61
N ALA A 332 17.49 18.64 8.65
CA ALA A 332 16.15 18.88 9.20
C ALA A 332 15.98 20.29 9.77
N ILE A 333 17.00 20.79 10.50
CA ILE A 333 17.03 22.16 11.03
C ILE A 333 17.06 23.16 9.88
N SER A 334 17.93 22.98 8.90
CA SER A 334 18.07 23.87 7.74
C SER A 334 16.76 23.97 6.95
N LYS A 335 16.05 22.84 6.76
CA LYS A 335 14.73 22.82 6.09
C LYS A 335 13.66 23.59 6.88
N ARG A 336 13.67 23.49 8.21
CA ARG A 336 12.74 24.24 9.08
C ARG A 336 13.01 25.74 9.06
N ILE A 337 14.29 26.15 9.12
CA ILE A 337 14.71 27.56 9.03
C ILE A 337 14.31 28.15 7.68
N LYS A 338 14.57 27.44 6.55
CA LYS A 338 14.16 27.89 5.22
C LYS A 338 12.64 28.05 5.10
N LYS A 339 11.86 27.12 5.67
CA LYS A 339 10.39 27.21 5.69
C LYS A 339 9.91 28.40 6.52
N TRP A 340 10.58 28.70 7.62
CA TRP A 340 10.25 29.85 8.48
C TRP A 340 10.59 31.19 7.79
N MET A 341 11.77 31.29 7.16
CA MET A 341 12.16 32.48 6.41
C MET A 341 11.30 32.71 5.16
N GLY A 342 10.92 31.65 4.42
CA GLY A 342 10.06 31.77 3.24
C GLY A 342 8.60 32.15 3.56
N ASN A 343 8.14 31.97 4.81
CA ASN A 343 6.85 32.48 5.27
C ASN A 343 6.88 33.95 5.75
N VAL A 344 8.06 34.52 5.89
CA VAL A 344 8.22 35.94 6.30
C VAL A 344 8.15 36.88 5.09
N ASP A 345 8.40 36.37 3.86
CA ASP A 345 8.38 37.20 2.62
C ASP A 345 6.99 37.30 1.98
N HIS A 346 5.93 36.70 2.57
CA HIS A 346 4.55 36.75 2.10
C HIS A 346 3.55 37.25 3.18
N GLY A 347 4.00 38.04 4.12
CA GLY A 347 3.19 38.72 5.14
C GLY A 347 3.04 40.20 4.88
#